data_623fe0573849dfc44d899f3b85b07652
#
_entry.id   623fe0573849dfc44d899f3b85b07652
#
_cell.length_a   1.000
_cell.length_b   1.000
_cell.length_c   1.000
_cell.angle_alpha   90.00
_cell.angle_beta   90.00
_cell.angle_gamma   90.00
#
_symmetry.space_group_name_H-M   'P 1'
#
loop_
_entity.id
_entity.type
_entity.pdbx_description
1 polymer ?
#
loop_
_entity_poly.entity_id
_entity_poly.type
_entity_poly.pdbx_seq_one_letter_code
_entity_poly.pdbx_strand_id
1 'polypeptide(L)'
;MAKKKKSSAFAVVQQIGKSFFLPVSVLPIAGILLGSSFTNADTIAAYHLQGILGEGTILHALLMIMSQVGNTIFGNLPLIFALAVALGMAKNEKAVAVLSAGISFFVMNSTINAMLKLSGKILADGTYAKSVLNGQITSVCGIDSLQMGVFAGVIVGLVTAALHNRFYKQQLPAA
;
A
#
# COMPACT_ATOMS: atom_id res chain seq x y z
N MET A 1 -24.32 1.99 -33.10
CA MET A 1 -24.17 1.49 -31.73
C MET A 1 -22.68 1.34 -31.24
N ALA A 2 -21.69 1.23 -32.12
CA ALA A 2 -20.28 1.06 -31.75
C ALA A 2 -19.62 2.30 -31.09
N LYS A 3 -20.08 3.51 -31.37
CA LYS A 3 -19.49 4.77 -30.85
C LYS A 3 -19.73 5.00 -29.34
N LYS A 4 -20.83 4.46 -28.78
CA LYS A 4 -21.19 4.59 -27.37
C LYS A 4 -20.33 3.68 -26.46
N LYS A 5 -19.85 2.55 -26.98
CA LYS A 5 -19.02 1.58 -26.24
C LYS A 5 -17.57 2.05 -26.06
N LYS A 6 -17.00 2.71 -27.09
CA LYS A 6 -15.64 3.28 -27.04
C LYS A 6 -15.51 4.44 -26.05
N SER A 7 -16.53 5.31 -25.97
CA SER A 7 -16.53 6.42 -25.02
C SER A 7 -16.63 5.95 -23.56
N SER A 8 -17.31 4.83 -23.29
CA SER A 8 -17.43 4.23 -21.96
C SER A 8 -16.11 3.63 -21.48
N ALA A 9 -15.38 2.88 -22.31
CA ALA A 9 -14.10 2.30 -21.94
C ALA A 9 -13.02 3.37 -21.68
N PHE A 10 -12.97 4.40 -22.54
CA PHE A 10 -12.06 5.52 -22.37
C PHE A 10 -12.33 6.31 -21.07
N ALA A 11 -13.60 6.53 -20.74
CA ALA A 11 -14.00 7.19 -19.49
C ALA A 11 -13.57 6.39 -18.25
N VAL A 12 -13.67 5.04 -18.30
CA VAL A 12 -13.22 4.18 -17.22
C VAL A 12 -11.70 4.28 -17.05
N VAL A 13 -10.91 4.23 -18.14
CA VAL A 13 -9.45 4.38 -18.09
C VAL A 13 -9.06 5.74 -17.52
N GLN A 14 -9.72 6.82 -17.95
CA GLN A 14 -9.49 8.15 -17.37
C GLN A 14 -9.82 8.22 -15.88
N GLN A 15 -10.87 7.54 -15.45
CA GLN A 15 -11.26 7.52 -14.03
C GLN A 15 -10.25 6.76 -13.19
N ILE A 16 -9.73 5.64 -13.69
CA ILE A 16 -8.62 4.92 -13.06
C ILE A 16 -7.39 5.82 -12.94
N GLY A 17 -6.99 6.51 -14.02
CA GLY A 17 -5.87 7.45 -13.99
C GLY A 17 -6.05 8.57 -12.96
N LYS A 18 -7.25 9.14 -12.87
CA LYS A 18 -7.57 10.16 -11.85
C LYS A 18 -7.50 9.60 -10.43
N SER A 19 -7.84 8.34 -10.23
CA SER A 19 -7.77 7.69 -8.92
C SER A 19 -6.32 7.54 -8.42
N PHE A 20 -5.35 7.48 -9.33
CA PHE A 20 -3.92 7.41 -8.99
C PHE A 20 -3.32 8.76 -8.58
N PHE A 21 -3.99 9.86 -8.89
CA PHE A 21 -3.47 11.18 -8.56
C PHE A 21 -3.26 11.35 -7.05
N LEU A 22 -4.19 10.83 -6.24
CA LEU A 22 -4.15 10.96 -4.78
C LEU A 22 -2.95 10.22 -4.15
N PRO A 23 -2.71 8.91 -4.38
CA PRO A 23 -1.54 8.24 -3.84
C PRO A 23 -0.23 8.78 -4.44
N VAL A 24 -0.21 9.15 -5.72
CA VAL A 24 1.00 9.69 -6.37
C VAL A 24 1.38 11.05 -5.78
N SER A 25 0.43 11.89 -5.38
CA SER A 25 0.71 13.19 -4.77
C SER A 25 1.38 13.10 -3.39
N VAL A 26 1.27 11.98 -2.71
CA VAL A 26 1.93 11.74 -1.41
C VAL A 26 3.40 11.32 -1.57
N LEU A 27 3.77 10.74 -2.73
CA LEU A 27 5.11 10.20 -2.96
C LEU A 27 6.25 11.23 -2.82
N PRO A 28 6.15 12.47 -3.33
CA PRO A 28 7.21 13.47 -3.15
C PRO A 28 7.46 13.79 -1.67
N ILE A 29 6.40 13.91 -0.87
CA ILE A 29 6.52 14.16 0.58
C ILE A 29 7.19 12.98 1.27
N ALA A 30 6.73 11.77 0.99
CA ALA A 30 7.32 10.55 1.52
C ALA A 30 8.79 10.40 1.09
N GLY A 31 9.13 10.77 -0.16
CA GLY A 31 10.50 10.77 -0.67
C GLY A 31 11.42 11.74 0.04
N ILE A 32 10.96 12.96 0.35
CA ILE A 32 11.72 13.94 1.13
C ILE A 32 11.95 13.41 2.56
N LEU A 33 10.94 12.82 3.17
CA LEU A 33 11.03 12.22 4.50
C LEU A 33 12.01 11.04 4.54
N LEU A 34 12.02 10.20 3.49
CA LEU A 34 12.98 9.10 3.34
C LEU A 34 14.39 9.58 3.01
N GLY A 35 14.52 10.68 2.28
CA GLY A 35 15.80 11.20 1.77
C GLY A 35 16.79 11.65 2.85
N SER A 36 16.47 11.44 4.12
CA SER A 36 17.37 11.66 5.24
C SER A 36 18.42 10.53 5.38
N SER A 37 19.09 10.17 4.27
CA SER A 37 20.25 9.24 4.29
C SER A 37 21.39 9.69 5.23
N PHE A 38 21.31 10.92 5.72
CA PHE A 38 22.19 11.47 6.77
C PHE A 38 21.99 10.82 8.16
N THR A 39 21.14 9.82 8.31
CA THR A 39 21.01 9.03 9.53
C THR A 39 21.98 7.82 9.56
N ASN A 40 22.63 7.48 8.46
CA ASN A 40 23.57 6.37 8.40
C ASN A 40 24.91 6.78 9.00
N ALA A 41 25.39 5.99 9.97
CA ALA A 41 26.66 6.24 10.68
C ALA A 41 27.85 6.41 9.71
N ASP A 42 27.92 5.59 8.65
CA ASP A 42 28.96 5.68 7.62
C ASP A 42 28.95 6.99 6.86
N THR A 43 27.75 7.49 6.52
CA THR A 43 27.58 8.77 5.82
C THR A 43 27.97 9.93 6.74
N ILE A 44 27.55 9.89 8.01
CA ILE A 44 27.89 10.92 9.02
C ILE A 44 29.41 10.95 9.23
N ALA A 45 30.06 9.80 9.31
CA ALA A 45 31.50 9.68 9.45
C ALA A 45 32.25 10.22 8.22
N ALA A 46 31.78 9.87 7.01
CA ALA A 46 32.42 10.28 5.76
C ALA A 46 32.45 11.80 5.57
N TYR A 47 31.42 12.50 6.06
CA TYR A 47 31.33 13.97 5.99
C TYR A 47 31.75 14.70 7.27
N HIS A 48 32.33 14.00 8.26
CA HIS A 48 32.76 14.57 9.56
C HIS A 48 31.68 15.32 10.31
N LEU A 49 30.42 14.87 10.21
CA LEU A 49 29.25 15.55 10.80
C LEU A 49 28.83 14.97 12.15
N GLN A 50 29.70 14.18 12.83
CA GLN A 50 29.37 13.50 14.08
C GLN A 50 28.91 14.46 15.18
N GLY A 51 29.48 15.69 15.22
CA GLY A 51 29.11 16.69 16.24
C GLY A 51 27.68 17.25 16.08
N ILE A 52 27.10 17.18 14.87
CA ILE A 52 25.79 17.77 14.56
C ILE A 52 24.75 16.67 14.32
N LEU A 53 25.14 15.62 13.62
CA LEU A 53 24.28 14.52 13.18
C LEU A 53 24.60 13.19 13.85
N GLY A 54 25.55 13.14 14.78
CA GLY A 54 25.93 11.95 15.51
C GLY A 54 24.82 11.40 16.40
N GLU A 55 24.91 10.12 16.74
CA GLU A 55 23.98 9.48 17.66
C GLU A 55 23.88 10.26 18.97
N GLY A 56 22.65 10.47 19.45
CA GLY A 56 22.35 11.24 20.65
C GLY A 56 22.10 12.72 20.43
N THR A 57 22.26 13.26 19.21
CA THR A 57 21.86 14.65 18.91
C THR A 57 20.36 14.74 18.59
N ILE A 58 19.76 15.89 18.93
CA ILE A 58 18.33 16.15 18.65
C ILE A 58 18.07 16.10 17.14
N LEU A 59 19.01 16.58 16.33
CA LEU A 59 18.87 16.61 14.88
C LEU A 59 18.88 15.18 14.29
N HIS A 60 19.76 14.30 14.79
CA HIS A 60 19.75 12.88 14.42
C HIS A 60 18.41 12.22 14.74
N ALA A 61 17.89 12.42 15.95
CA ALA A 61 16.60 11.88 16.36
C ALA A 61 15.45 12.36 15.45
N LEU A 62 15.45 13.65 15.09
CA LEU A 62 14.46 14.23 14.17
C LEU A 62 14.54 13.56 12.78
N LEU A 63 15.75 13.43 12.23
CA LEU A 63 15.96 12.80 10.93
C LEU A 63 15.57 11.32 10.94
N MET A 64 15.85 10.60 12.02
CA MET A 64 15.40 9.20 12.19
C MET A 64 13.86 9.11 12.20
N ILE A 65 13.18 9.99 12.92
CA ILE A 65 11.70 10.03 12.93
C ILE A 65 11.17 10.32 11.54
N MET A 66 11.73 11.29 10.81
CA MET A 66 11.34 11.61 9.44
C MET A 66 11.52 10.42 8.52
N SER A 67 12.67 9.75 8.58
CA SER A 67 12.96 8.55 7.80
C SER A 67 11.96 7.43 8.10
N GLN A 68 11.65 7.19 9.36
CA GLN A 68 10.68 6.17 9.77
C GLN A 68 9.27 6.48 9.25
N VAL A 69 8.85 7.73 9.29
CA VAL A 69 7.56 8.17 8.72
C VAL A 69 7.53 7.93 7.20
N GLY A 70 8.60 8.31 6.50
CA GLY A 70 8.74 8.05 5.07
C GLY A 70 8.66 6.54 4.74
N ASN A 71 9.41 5.71 5.46
CA ASN A 71 9.36 4.25 5.34
C ASN A 71 7.96 3.69 5.56
N THR A 72 7.24 4.20 6.56
CA THR A 72 5.86 3.77 6.85
C THR A 72 4.93 4.08 5.67
N ILE A 73 5.04 5.25 5.06
CA ILE A 73 4.24 5.61 3.88
C ILE A 73 4.56 4.69 2.71
N PHE A 74 5.84 4.50 2.37
CA PHE A 74 6.26 3.64 1.26
C PHE A 74 5.89 2.17 1.48
N GLY A 75 6.07 1.66 2.70
CA GLY A 75 5.71 0.29 3.04
C GLY A 75 4.20 0.00 2.95
N ASN A 76 3.37 1.04 3.10
CA ASN A 76 1.91 0.92 3.03
C ASN A 76 1.31 1.47 1.72
N LEU A 77 2.14 1.78 0.71
CA LEU A 77 1.65 2.22 -0.60
C LEU A 77 0.58 1.30 -1.20
N PRO A 78 0.70 -0.04 -1.15
CA PRO A 78 -0.34 -0.92 -1.71
C PRO A 78 -1.71 -0.67 -1.09
N LEU A 79 -1.79 -0.47 0.23
CA LEU A 79 -3.04 -0.14 0.91
C LEU A 79 -3.56 1.24 0.49
N ILE A 80 -2.69 2.25 0.43
CA ILE A 80 -3.06 3.61 0.01
C ILE A 80 -3.65 3.59 -1.41
N PHE A 81 -3.06 2.81 -2.33
CA PHE A 81 -3.60 2.62 -3.67
C PHE A 81 -4.95 1.90 -3.68
N ALA A 82 -5.15 0.87 -2.85
CA ALA A 82 -6.45 0.19 -2.74
C ALA A 82 -7.56 1.16 -2.33
N LEU A 83 -7.31 1.97 -1.30
CA LEU A 83 -8.27 2.96 -0.80
C LEU A 83 -8.54 4.05 -1.84
N ALA A 84 -7.50 4.61 -2.48
CA ALA A 84 -7.62 5.68 -3.45
C ALA A 84 -8.33 5.25 -4.73
N VAL A 85 -8.06 4.04 -5.22
CA VAL A 85 -8.75 3.47 -6.38
C VAL A 85 -10.21 3.23 -6.07
N ALA A 86 -10.53 2.66 -4.91
CA ALA A 86 -11.93 2.49 -4.47
C ALA A 86 -12.66 3.83 -4.37
N LEU A 87 -12.03 4.85 -3.78
CA LEU A 87 -12.57 6.21 -3.67
C LEU A 87 -12.87 6.83 -5.03
N GLY A 88 -11.94 6.71 -5.98
CA GLY A 88 -12.06 7.30 -7.30
C GLY A 88 -13.05 6.57 -8.21
N MET A 89 -13.18 5.26 -8.05
CA MET A 89 -14.04 4.42 -8.89
C MET A 89 -15.46 4.25 -8.35
N ALA A 90 -15.70 4.47 -7.06
CA ALA A 90 -17.01 4.42 -6.45
C ALA A 90 -17.89 5.59 -6.95
N LYS A 91 -19.12 5.27 -7.37
CA LYS A 91 -20.10 6.24 -7.87
C LYS A 91 -20.87 6.93 -6.76
N ASN A 92 -21.25 6.17 -5.74
CA ASN A 92 -22.02 6.64 -4.57
C ASN A 92 -21.38 6.07 -3.29
N GLU A 93 -21.73 6.62 -2.14
CA GLU A 93 -21.29 6.15 -0.82
C GLU A 93 -19.80 5.78 -0.77
N LYS A 94 -18.98 6.71 -1.25
CA LYS A 94 -17.53 6.50 -1.44
C LYS A 94 -16.82 6.06 -0.17
N ALA A 95 -17.28 6.55 0.99
CA ALA A 95 -16.68 6.18 2.28
C ALA A 95 -16.85 4.68 2.56
N VAL A 96 -18.01 4.12 2.26
CA VAL A 96 -18.29 2.67 2.40
C VAL A 96 -17.41 1.86 1.45
N ALA A 97 -17.24 2.32 0.20
CA ALA A 97 -16.38 1.67 -0.76
C ALA A 97 -14.91 1.65 -0.29
N VAL A 98 -14.42 2.76 0.26
CA VAL A 98 -13.05 2.88 0.79
C VAL A 98 -12.85 1.94 1.99
N LEU A 99 -13.79 1.92 2.95
CA LEU A 99 -13.73 1.02 4.10
C LEU A 99 -13.73 -0.45 3.63
N SER A 100 -14.61 -0.79 2.70
CA SER A 100 -14.67 -2.14 2.13
C SER A 100 -13.37 -2.53 1.43
N ALA A 101 -12.72 -1.60 0.73
CA ALA A 101 -11.42 -1.85 0.10
C ALA A 101 -10.31 -2.10 1.12
N GLY A 102 -10.29 -1.35 2.23
CA GLY A 102 -9.36 -1.56 3.33
C GLY A 102 -9.53 -2.96 3.94
N ILE A 103 -10.76 -3.33 4.28
CA ILE A 103 -11.07 -4.66 4.83
C ILE A 103 -10.67 -5.75 3.82
N SER A 104 -11.06 -5.62 2.55
CA SER A 104 -10.73 -6.59 1.51
C SER A 104 -9.22 -6.75 1.32
N PHE A 105 -8.45 -5.67 1.45
CA PHE A 105 -7.00 -5.70 1.36
C PHE A 105 -6.37 -6.50 2.51
N PHE A 106 -6.83 -6.29 3.74
CA PHE A 106 -6.36 -7.06 4.90
C PHE A 106 -6.76 -8.54 4.78
N VAL A 107 -8.01 -8.83 4.41
CA VAL A 107 -8.51 -10.21 4.22
C VAL A 107 -7.68 -10.93 3.17
N MET A 108 -7.40 -10.30 2.04
CA MET A 108 -6.56 -10.88 0.98
C MET A 108 -5.17 -11.24 1.49
N ASN A 109 -4.47 -10.30 2.15
CA ASN A 109 -3.13 -10.55 2.67
C ASN A 109 -3.12 -11.62 3.78
N SER A 110 -4.11 -11.62 4.67
CA SER A 110 -4.26 -12.64 5.72
C SER A 110 -4.52 -14.02 5.12
N THR A 111 -5.32 -14.11 4.07
CA THR A 111 -5.57 -15.37 3.35
C THR A 111 -4.29 -15.88 2.69
N ILE A 112 -3.53 -15.01 2.02
CA ILE A 112 -2.25 -15.37 1.42
C ILE A 112 -1.27 -15.85 2.49
N ASN A 113 -1.18 -15.15 3.64
CA ASN A 113 -0.36 -15.58 4.78
C ASN A 113 -0.72 -16.99 5.26
N ALA A 114 -2.02 -17.26 5.44
CA ALA A 114 -2.49 -18.58 5.83
C ALA A 114 -2.09 -19.65 4.80
N MET A 115 -2.25 -19.36 3.51
CA MET A 115 -1.83 -20.28 2.45
C MET A 115 -0.31 -20.51 2.42
N LEU A 116 0.50 -19.48 2.68
CA LEU A 116 1.95 -19.59 2.77
C LEU A 116 2.39 -20.46 3.95
N LYS A 117 1.71 -20.33 5.09
CA LYS A 117 1.93 -21.20 6.26
C LYS A 117 1.53 -22.64 5.97
N LEU A 118 0.35 -22.87 5.41
CA LEU A 118 -0.13 -24.22 5.05
C LEU A 118 0.76 -24.90 4.01
N SER A 119 1.35 -24.13 3.09
CA SER A 119 2.28 -24.67 2.08
C SER A 119 3.73 -24.82 2.60
N GLY A 120 3.98 -24.58 3.89
CA GLY A 120 5.30 -24.67 4.51
C GLY A 120 6.32 -23.65 4.01
N LYS A 121 5.86 -22.56 3.37
CA LYS A 121 6.75 -21.46 2.94
C LYS A 121 7.09 -20.51 4.09
N ILE A 122 6.18 -20.37 5.05
CA ILE A 122 6.41 -19.71 6.33
C ILE A 122 6.40 -20.80 7.38
N LEU A 123 7.49 -20.95 8.11
CA LEU A 123 7.67 -21.97 9.14
C LEU A 123 7.01 -21.53 10.46
N ALA A 124 6.87 -22.50 11.39
CA ALA A 124 6.21 -22.24 12.67
C ALA A 124 6.94 -21.22 13.56
N ASP A 125 8.25 -21.09 13.37
CA ASP A 125 9.11 -20.10 14.03
C ASP A 125 9.07 -18.70 13.37
N GLY A 126 8.26 -18.53 12.32
CA GLY A 126 8.16 -17.28 11.57
C GLY A 126 9.26 -17.09 10.51
N THR A 127 10.18 -18.01 10.36
CA THR A 127 11.23 -17.95 9.32
C THR A 127 10.68 -18.43 7.96
N TYR A 128 11.39 -18.11 6.89
CA TYR A 128 10.99 -18.52 5.54
C TYR A 128 11.76 -19.77 5.11
N ALA A 129 11.06 -20.69 4.45
CA ALA A 129 11.67 -21.91 3.91
C ALA A 129 12.74 -21.56 2.87
N LYS A 130 13.79 -22.40 2.77
CA LYS A 130 14.89 -22.22 1.80
C LYS A 130 14.45 -22.17 0.34
N SER A 131 13.23 -22.66 0.03
CA SER A 131 12.62 -22.59 -1.30
C SER A 131 12.03 -21.22 -1.65
N VAL A 132 11.94 -20.31 -0.67
CA VAL A 132 11.43 -18.95 -0.88
C VAL A 132 12.59 -18.07 -1.33
N LEU A 133 12.45 -17.45 -2.51
CA LEU A 133 13.43 -16.51 -3.03
C LEU A 133 13.38 -15.20 -2.24
N ASN A 134 14.54 -14.54 -2.12
CA ASN A 134 14.62 -13.23 -1.48
C ASN A 134 13.64 -12.24 -2.14
N GLY A 135 12.82 -11.58 -1.31
CA GLY A 135 11.84 -10.62 -1.77
C GLY A 135 10.51 -11.21 -2.27
N GLN A 136 10.33 -12.53 -2.26
CA GLN A 136 9.03 -13.14 -2.59
C GLN A 136 7.97 -12.90 -1.52
N ILE A 137 8.38 -12.93 -0.26
CA ILE A 137 7.51 -12.66 0.90
C ILE A 137 7.99 -11.37 1.55
N THR A 138 7.07 -10.51 1.87
CA THR A 138 7.32 -9.24 2.55
C THR A 138 6.23 -8.95 3.56
N SER A 139 6.53 -8.11 4.54
CA SER A 139 5.51 -7.63 5.47
C SER A 139 4.69 -6.52 4.81
N VAL A 140 3.40 -6.77 4.64
CA VAL A 140 2.41 -5.82 4.11
C VAL A 140 1.45 -5.46 5.23
N CYS A 141 1.51 -4.23 5.72
CA CYS A 141 0.72 -3.79 6.87
C CYS A 141 0.87 -4.72 8.10
N GLY A 142 2.08 -5.24 8.34
CA GLY A 142 2.36 -6.16 9.46
C GLY A 142 1.98 -7.63 9.20
N ILE A 143 1.54 -7.97 7.99
CA ILE A 143 1.18 -9.35 7.60
C ILE A 143 2.19 -9.83 6.57
N ASP A 144 2.87 -10.94 6.84
CA ASP A 144 3.75 -11.57 5.85
C ASP A 144 2.94 -12.12 4.68
N SER A 145 3.14 -11.57 3.52
CA SER A 145 2.37 -11.86 2.32
C SER A 145 3.28 -11.87 1.09
N LEU A 146 2.75 -12.30 -0.05
CA LEU A 146 3.48 -12.22 -1.31
C LEU A 146 3.76 -10.76 -1.68
N GLN A 147 4.97 -10.51 -2.17
CA GLN A 147 5.37 -9.19 -2.66
C GLN A 147 4.68 -8.90 -4.01
N MET A 148 3.49 -8.38 -3.96
CA MET A 148 2.72 -7.96 -5.14
C MET A 148 2.78 -6.45 -5.39
N GLY A 149 3.36 -5.70 -4.45
CA GLY A 149 3.51 -4.25 -4.53
C GLY A 149 2.17 -3.52 -4.71
N VAL A 150 2.25 -2.36 -5.35
CA VAL A 150 1.11 -1.47 -5.59
C VAL A 150 0.01 -2.14 -6.44
N PHE A 151 0.36 -3.09 -7.31
CA PHE A 151 -0.62 -3.78 -8.18
C PHE A 151 -1.68 -4.53 -7.39
N ALA A 152 -1.32 -5.15 -6.26
CA ALA A 152 -2.29 -5.78 -5.38
C ALA A 152 -3.35 -4.78 -4.89
N GLY A 153 -2.89 -3.61 -4.45
CA GLY A 153 -3.78 -2.53 -4.02
C GLY A 153 -4.72 -2.07 -5.12
N VAL A 154 -4.19 -1.85 -6.32
CA VAL A 154 -5.00 -1.45 -7.50
C VAL A 154 -6.08 -2.49 -7.81
N ILE A 155 -5.71 -3.78 -7.86
CA ILE A 155 -6.67 -4.86 -8.14
C ILE A 155 -7.76 -4.91 -7.07
N VAL A 156 -7.40 -4.89 -5.79
CA VAL A 156 -8.37 -4.90 -4.68
C VAL A 156 -9.30 -3.68 -4.78
N GLY A 157 -8.75 -2.49 -5.00
CA GLY A 157 -9.53 -1.28 -5.14
C GLY A 157 -10.53 -1.32 -6.30
N LEU A 158 -10.11 -1.83 -7.47
CA LEU A 158 -10.97 -1.98 -8.64
C LEU A 158 -12.08 -3.00 -8.42
N VAL A 159 -11.75 -4.18 -7.88
CA VAL A 159 -12.72 -5.24 -7.61
C VAL A 159 -13.74 -4.77 -6.58
N THR A 160 -13.29 -4.17 -5.48
CA THR A 160 -14.17 -3.65 -4.43
C THR A 160 -15.09 -2.57 -4.96
N ALA A 161 -14.56 -1.60 -5.73
CA ALA A 161 -15.37 -0.55 -6.33
C ALA A 161 -16.40 -1.10 -7.33
N ALA A 162 -16.04 -2.11 -8.12
CA ALA A 162 -16.94 -2.76 -9.06
C ALA A 162 -18.09 -3.47 -8.33
N LEU A 163 -17.79 -4.23 -7.28
CA LEU A 163 -18.79 -4.89 -6.44
C LEU A 163 -19.66 -3.86 -5.71
N HIS A 164 -19.05 -2.85 -5.09
CA HIS A 164 -19.78 -1.77 -4.44
C HIS A 164 -20.77 -1.08 -5.39
N ASN A 165 -20.31 -0.67 -6.58
CA ASN A 165 -21.16 -0.02 -7.57
C ASN A 165 -22.32 -0.89 -8.06
N ARG A 166 -22.20 -2.21 -7.98
CA ARG A 166 -23.24 -3.15 -8.36
C ARG A 166 -24.26 -3.38 -7.26
N PHE A 167 -23.80 -3.44 -5.99
CA PHE A 167 -24.60 -3.92 -4.87
C PHE A 167 -25.04 -2.84 -3.88
N TYR A 168 -24.53 -1.61 -3.94
CA TYR A 168 -24.80 -0.56 -2.94
C TYR A 168 -26.29 -0.20 -2.77
N LYS A 169 -27.15 -0.51 -3.76
CA LYS A 169 -28.59 -0.30 -3.68
C LYS A 169 -29.38 -1.48 -3.13
N GLN A 170 -28.74 -2.63 -2.95
CA GLN A 170 -29.45 -3.80 -2.44
C GLN A 170 -29.70 -3.64 -0.94
N GLN A 171 -30.96 -3.65 -0.59
CA GLN A 171 -31.38 -3.73 0.80
C GLN A 171 -31.11 -5.15 1.30
N LEU A 172 -30.34 -5.27 2.37
CA LEU A 172 -30.17 -6.54 3.06
C LEU A 172 -31.50 -6.86 3.77
N PRO A 173 -31.93 -8.15 3.82
CA PRO A 173 -33.05 -8.55 4.65
C PRO A 173 -32.81 -8.05 6.07
N ALA A 174 -33.77 -7.32 6.63
CA ALA A 174 -33.72 -6.95 8.04
C ALA A 174 -33.72 -8.25 8.85
N ALA A 175 -32.66 -8.44 9.70
CA ALA A 175 -32.60 -9.55 10.62
C ALA A 175 -33.56 -9.33 11.78
#